data_2443fc3ca8b568aba3d20f78b422f875
#
_entry.id   2443fc3ca8b568aba3d20f78b422f875
#
_cell.length_a   1.000
_cell.length_b   1.000
_cell.length_c   1.000
_cell.angle_alpha   90.00
_cell.angle_beta   90.00
_cell.angle_gamma   90.00
#
_symmetry.space_group_name_H-M   'P 1'
#
loop_
_entity.id
_entity.type
_entity.pdbx_description
1 polymer ?
#
loop_
_entity_poly.entity_id
_entity_poly.type
_entity_poly.pdbx_seq_one_letter_code
_entity_poly.pdbx_strand_id
1 'polypeptide(L)'
;MGPIPLRWNGTCANGQDSSTFNCNKKIIGARSYGAGENKSRTPRDMMGHGTHVASTAAGVEVKDVSYYGLAAGTAKGGSPGSRLAIYQVFSSQNGSHGSTVLAAFDDAIADGVDVLSLSFGSSSFLEQEFINDPIALGAFHAVQNGITVVCSAGNDGPNPGSVVNSAPWILTVAATTIDRVFESDVVLGNNKVIKGTGINFASIQNSPVYPIIYAKSAKKSGVDENATRNCEPNSMDQEIIKGKIVVCDNEDSLYPQRNKQDEVKKLGGIGVILIDDELRGVAFNFGTFPMTVISSKDGAKPDIAAPGVNILAAWIGNDTVQTLKGKDPPLYNVLSGTSMACPHVSGIAAAVKSRNPTWSPSVIRSAIMTTAAQTNNMKAPITTEKGTAATPYDFGAGEVSTTGPLQPGLVYETTAIDYLNFLCYHGYNIATIKIMANTIPDGFTCPEESSIDLISNINYPSIAISNFDEKAGRRVNRTLTNVAGNAKMEDAKTVYNISIDAPAGLDVQVVPDKLHFSKIDEKSSYQVSFSAANPLKKDVFGSITWSNGRYKVRSTFALSSKSGSVALDKK
;
A
#
# COMPACT_ATOMS: atom_id res chain seq x y z
N MET A 1 -0.02 16.98 -24.04
CA MET A 1 -0.78 15.73 -24.24
C MET A 1 -1.42 15.73 -25.61
N GLY A 2 -1.36 14.59 -26.33
CA GLY A 2 -2.02 14.38 -27.62
C GLY A 2 -3.57 14.35 -27.53
N PRO A 3 -4.29 13.93 -28.59
CA PRO A 3 -5.73 13.74 -28.55
C PRO A 3 -6.14 12.62 -27.58
N ILE A 4 -7.37 12.65 -27.09
CA ILE A 4 -7.94 11.57 -26.26
C ILE A 4 -7.99 10.28 -27.11
N PRO A 5 -7.59 9.11 -26.55
CA PRO A 5 -7.63 7.85 -27.29
C PRO A 5 -9.03 7.52 -27.81
N LEU A 6 -9.13 7.03 -29.06
CA LEU A 6 -10.42 6.68 -29.67
C LEU A 6 -11.16 5.55 -28.95
N ARG A 7 -10.46 4.71 -28.23
CA ARG A 7 -11.04 3.62 -27.41
C ARG A 7 -11.67 4.09 -26.10
N TRP A 8 -11.50 5.36 -25.72
CA TRP A 8 -12.07 5.93 -24.51
C TRP A 8 -13.57 6.19 -24.72
N ASN A 9 -14.41 5.54 -23.92
CA ASN A 9 -15.86 5.64 -23.97
C ASN A 9 -16.46 6.37 -22.75
N GLY A 10 -15.60 6.88 -21.85
CA GLY A 10 -16.06 7.49 -20.62
C GLY A 10 -16.65 8.87 -20.79
N THR A 11 -17.37 9.30 -19.78
CA THR A 11 -18.09 10.57 -19.74
C THR A 11 -17.50 11.55 -18.73
N CYS A 12 -17.77 12.82 -18.94
CA CYS A 12 -17.53 13.88 -17.96
C CYS A 12 -18.85 14.30 -17.35
N ALA A 13 -19.22 13.72 -16.22
CA ALA A 13 -20.47 14.06 -15.55
C ALA A 13 -20.36 15.45 -14.91
N ASN A 14 -21.30 16.32 -15.23
CA ASN A 14 -21.45 17.60 -14.55
C ASN A 14 -22.04 17.35 -13.15
N GLY A 15 -21.45 17.91 -12.12
CA GLY A 15 -22.02 17.91 -10.78
C GLY A 15 -23.34 18.65 -10.73
N GLN A 16 -24.18 18.31 -9.76
CA GLN A 16 -25.39 19.07 -9.44
C GLN A 16 -25.09 20.36 -8.65
N ASP A 17 -23.81 20.55 -8.29
CA ASP A 17 -23.35 21.81 -7.74
C ASP A 17 -23.32 22.90 -8.84
N SER A 18 -23.55 24.14 -8.47
CA SER A 18 -23.59 25.29 -9.38
C SER A 18 -22.24 25.58 -10.07
N SER A 19 -21.19 24.80 -9.78
CA SER A 19 -19.88 24.94 -10.39
C SER A 19 -19.74 24.01 -11.59
N THR A 20 -19.48 24.57 -12.78
CA THR A 20 -19.17 23.78 -13.97
C THR A 20 -17.89 22.98 -13.77
N PHE A 21 -17.99 21.65 -13.78
CA PHE A 21 -16.85 20.75 -13.91
C PHE A 21 -16.64 20.41 -15.38
N ASN A 22 -15.46 20.72 -15.91
CA ASN A 22 -15.09 20.40 -17.29
C ASN A 22 -13.89 19.48 -17.31
N CYS A 23 -14.00 18.33 -17.99
CA CYS A 23 -12.85 17.51 -18.32
C CYS A 23 -11.91 18.23 -19.28
N ASN A 24 -10.70 17.79 -19.33
CA ASN A 24 -9.64 18.32 -20.20
C ASN A 24 -8.78 17.18 -20.77
N LYS A 25 -7.65 17.49 -21.41
CA LYS A 25 -6.77 16.46 -21.96
C LYS A 25 -6.05 15.62 -20.90
N LYS A 26 -6.04 16.03 -19.62
CA LYS A 26 -5.45 15.30 -18.50
C LYS A 26 -6.50 14.50 -17.73
N ILE A 27 -7.57 15.14 -17.29
CA ILE A 27 -8.73 14.49 -16.69
C ILE A 27 -9.76 14.31 -17.79
N ILE A 28 -9.85 13.10 -18.35
CA ILE A 28 -10.67 12.80 -19.53
C ILE A 28 -12.05 12.26 -19.19
N GLY A 29 -12.30 11.88 -17.94
CA GLY A 29 -13.56 11.38 -17.44
C GLY A 29 -13.75 11.70 -15.98
N ALA A 30 -15.02 11.84 -15.58
CA ALA A 30 -15.39 12.04 -14.19
C ALA A 30 -16.80 11.53 -13.95
N ARG A 31 -16.98 10.73 -12.91
CA ARG A 31 -18.27 10.19 -12.45
C ARG A 31 -18.38 10.29 -10.94
N SER A 32 -19.58 10.31 -10.41
CA SER A 32 -19.84 10.27 -8.97
C SER A 32 -21.00 9.34 -8.64
N TYR A 33 -20.88 8.62 -7.53
CA TYR A 33 -21.82 7.59 -7.09
C TYR A 33 -22.31 7.95 -5.69
N GLY A 34 -23.58 8.32 -5.55
CA GLY A 34 -24.19 8.67 -4.27
C GLY A 34 -25.22 7.63 -3.84
N ALA A 35 -25.23 7.27 -2.56
CA ALA A 35 -26.32 6.53 -1.97
C ALA A 35 -27.41 7.51 -1.48
N GLY A 36 -28.65 7.39 -2.04
CA GLY A 36 -29.85 8.16 -1.64
C GLY A 36 -30.30 9.23 -2.61
N GLU A 37 -31.61 9.48 -2.63
CA GLU A 37 -32.31 10.27 -3.64
C GLU A 37 -32.06 11.79 -3.58
N ASN A 38 -31.48 12.36 -2.51
CA ASN A 38 -31.44 13.80 -2.25
C ASN A 38 -30.04 14.38 -2.03
N LYS A 39 -28.97 13.78 -2.60
CA LYS A 39 -27.61 14.34 -2.38
C LYS A 39 -27.01 14.86 -3.68
N SER A 40 -26.50 16.11 -3.61
CA SER A 40 -25.73 16.72 -4.68
C SER A 40 -24.59 15.79 -5.09
N ARG A 41 -24.70 15.20 -6.27
CA ARG A 41 -23.67 14.34 -6.86
C ARG A 41 -22.69 15.24 -7.58
N THR A 42 -21.45 15.27 -7.11
CA THR A 42 -20.38 15.99 -7.79
C THR A 42 -19.15 15.08 -7.89
N PRO A 43 -18.47 15.06 -9.03
CA PRO A 43 -17.18 14.34 -9.13
C PRO A 43 -16.03 15.09 -8.46
N ARG A 44 -16.28 16.27 -7.89
CA ARG A 44 -15.28 17.07 -7.16
C ARG A 44 -14.90 16.38 -5.86
N ASP A 45 -13.61 16.37 -5.58
CA ASP A 45 -13.10 15.96 -4.29
C ASP A 45 -13.41 17.05 -3.24
N MET A 46 -14.08 16.63 -2.17
CA MET A 46 -14.43 17.47 -1.03
C MET A 46 -13.60 17.18 0.22
N MET A 47 -12.73 16.15 0.16
CA MET A 47 -11.91 15.67 1.28
C MET A 47 -10.41 15.86 1.07
N GLY A 48 -9.97 15.98 -0.18
CA GLY A 48 -8.58 16.13 -0.58
C GLY A 48 -7.81 14.83 -0.80
N HIS A 49 -8.23 13.72 -0.19
CA HIS A 49 -7.56 12.43 -0.31
C HIS A 49 -7.49 11.94 -1.77
N GLY A 50 -8.59 12.01 -2.52
CA GLY A 50 -8.64 11.62 -3.93
C GLY A 50 -7.75 12.48 -4.82
N THR A 51 -7.70 13.78 -4.57
CA THR A 51 -6.81 14.73 -5.26
C THR A 51 -5.34 14.39 -5.01
N HIS A 52 -4.98 14.08 -3.76
CA HIS A 52 -3.65 13.67 -3.36
C HIS A 52 -3.23 12.37 -4.07
N VAL A 53 -4.07 11.35 -4.04
CA VAL A 53 -3.85 10.05 -4.69
C VAL A 53 -3.72 10.20 -6.21
N ALA A 54 -4.65 10.91 -6.85
CA ALA A 54 -4.65 11.09 -8.31
C ALA A 54 -3.41 11.86 -8.79
N SER A 55 -2.99 12.87 -8.04
CA SER A 55 -1.78 13.64 -8.38
C SER A 55 -0.48 12.85 -8.12
N THR A 56 -0.46 11.99 -7.11
CA THR A 56 0.66 11.06 -6.86
C THR A 56 0.78 10.04 -8.00
N ALA A 57 -0.34 9.50 -8.50
CA ALA A 57 -0.33 8.54 -9.61
C ALA A 57 0.14 9.19 -10.92
N ALA A 58 -0.44 10.34 -11.29
CA ALA A 58 -0.31 10.87 -12.65
C ALA A 58 -0.26 12.40 -12.73
N GLY A 59 0.01 13.14 -11.64
CA GLY A 59 0.17 14.59 -11.67
C GLY A 59 1.21 15.04 -12.68
N VAL A 60 0.96 16.13 -13.39
CA VAL A 60 1.97 16.78 -14.25
C VAL A 60 3.09 17.39 -13.39
N GLU A 61 4.24 17.63 -14.00
CA GLU A 61 5.33 18.33 -13.31
C GLU A 61 4.93 19.77 -12.96
N VAL A 62 5.09 20.14 -11.68
CA VAL A 62 4.87 21.49 -11.18
C VAL A 62 6.07 21.88 -10.33
N LYS A 63 6.69 23.03 -10.67
CA LYS A 63 7.83 23.60 -9.95
C LYS A 63 7.37 24.45 -8.78
N ASP A 64 8.28 24.68 -7.85
CA ASP A 64 8.13 25.60 -6.72
C ASP A 64 6.91 25.28 -5.83
N VAL A 65 6.63 23.98 -5.68
CA VAL A 65 5.60 23.51 -4.75
C VAL A 65 6.14 23.42 -3.34
N SER A 66 5.27 23.61 -2.35
CA SER A 66 5.59 23.39 -0.93
C SER A 66 4.31 23.27 -0.10
N TYR A 67 4.43 22.69 1.09
CA TYR A 67 3.41 22.78 2.12
C TYR A 67 3.77 23.91 3.10
N TYR A 68 3.24 25.10 2.88
CA TYR A 68 3.58 26.31 3.65
C TYR A 68 5.10 26.55 3.82
N GLY A 69 5.87 26.30 2.76
CA GLY A 69 7.33 26.42 2.75
C GLY A 69 8.09 25.16 3.11
N LEU A 70 7.43 24.15 3.66
CA LEU A 70 8.04 22.84 3.93
C LEU A 70 8.06 21.97 2.66
N ALA A 71 9.05 21.08 2.55
CA ALA A 71 9.24 20.17 1.43
C ALA A 71 9.25 20.88 0.06
N ALA A 72 9.84 22.07 -0.02
CA ALA A 72 9.90 22.86 -1.24
C ALA A 72 10.66 22.14 -2.36
N GLY A 73 10.13 22.20 -3.60
CA GLY A 73 10.76 21.56 -4.75
C GLY A 73 9.82 21.43 -5.94
N THR A 74 10.12 20.44 -6.80
CA THR A 74 9.31 20.09 -7.97
C THR A 74 8.53 18.81 -7.68
N ALA A 75 7.20 18.84 -7.83
CA ALA A 75 6.34 17.67 -7.71
C ALA A 75 5.90 17.15 -9.08
N LYS A 76 5.80 15.82 -9.21
CA LYS A 76 5.20 15.15 -10.36
C LYS A 76 4.71 13.76 -9.95
N GLY A 77 3.67 13.26 -10.60
CA GLY A 77 3.17 11.91 -10.38
C GLY A 77 4.07 10.82 -10.98
N GLY A 78 3.81 9.56 -10.62
CA GLY A 78 4.55 8.39 -11.09
C GLY A 78 4.48 8.21 -12.62
N SER A 79 3.38 8.62 -13.24
CA SER A 79 3.21 8.62 -14.70
C SER A 79 2.61 9.94 -15.21
N PRO A 80 3.39 11.02 -15.30
CA PRO A 80 2.89 12.35 -15.67
C PRO A 80 2.23 12.41 -17.06
N GLY A 81 2.61 11.50 -17.94
CA GLY A 81 2.03 11.34 -19.28
C GLY A 81 0.68 10.65 -19.33
N SER A 82 0.31 9.91 -18.29
CA SER A 82 -0.97 9.21 -18.19
C SER A 82 -2.15 10.17 -18.02
N ARG A 83 -3.32 9.75 -18.50
CA ARG A 83 -4.60 10.44 -18.29
C ARG A 83 -5.30 9.90 -17.08
N LEU A 84 -6.22 10.68 -16.54
CA LEU A 84 -7.02 10.34 -15.39
C LEU A 84 -8.51 10.27 -15.75
N ALA A 85 -9.18 9.27 -15.23
CA ALA A 85 -10.63 9.19 -15.12
C ALA A 85 -10.97 9.04 -13.63
N ILE A 86 -11.87 9.86 -13.14
CA ILE A 86 -12.19 9.97 -11.73
C ILE A 86 -13.54 9.32 -11.47
N TYR A 87 -13.58 8.37 -10.54
CA TYR A 87 -14.77 7.65 -10.08
C TYR A 87 -14.94 7.90 -8.58
N GLN A 88 -15.71 8.91 -8.24
CA GLN A 88 -15.89 9.34 -6.85
C GLN A 88 -16.94 8.47 -6.16
N VAL A 89 -16.47 7.56 -5.28
CA VAL A 89 -17.31 6.58 -4.56
C VAL A 89 -17.57 6.93 -3.10
N PHE A 90 -16.83 7.90 -2.52
CA PHE A 90 -17.03 8.36 -1.16
C PHE A 90 -17.83 9.65 -1.10
N SER A 91 -18.77 9.74 -0.16
CA SER A 91 -19.39 11.00 0.22
C SER A 91 -18.86 11.47 1.57
N SER A 92 -18.76 12.77 1.76
CA SER A 92 -18.27 13.40 3.00
C SER A 92 -19.05 13.03 4.27
N GLN A 93 -20.22 12.43 4.13
CA GLN A 93 -21.13 12.18 5.26
C GLN A 93 -21.35 10.69 5.59
N ASN A 94 -21.20 9.77 4.64
CA ASN A 94 -21.65 8.38 4.82
C ASN A 94 -20.63 7.32 4.35
N GLY A 95 -19.37 7.69 4.11
CA GLY A 95 -18.40 6.74 3.58
C GLY A 95 -18.74 6.24 2.18
N SER A 96 -18.42 4.99 1.88
CA SER A 96 -18.74 4.29 0.63
C SER A 96 -19.63 3.09 0.90
N HIS A 97 -20.49 2.74 -0.06
CA HIS A 97 -21.27 1.50 -0.05
C HIS A 97 -20.70 0.52 -1.08
N GLY A 98 -20.74 -0.78 -0.79
CA GLY A 98 -20.26 -1.81 -1.72
C GLY A 98 -20.89 -1.73 -3.11
N SER A 99 -22.18 -1.39 -3.19
CA SER A 99 -22.88 -1.19 -4.47
C SER A 99 -22.34 -0.01 -5.28
N THR A 100 -21.93 1.08 -4.64
CA THR A 100 -21.32 2.23 -5.34
C THR A 100 -19.92 1.90 -5.85
N VAL A 101 -19.17 1.08 -5.10
CA VAL A 101 -17.85 0.59 -5.51
C VAL A 101 -17.99 -0.31 -6.74
N LEU A 102 -18.92 -1.28 -6.72
CA LEU A 102 -19.18 -2.17 -7.87
C LEU A 102 -19.63 -1.40 -9.11
N ALA A 103 -20.56 -0.45 -8.97
CA ALA A 103 -20.99 0.39 -10.07
C ALA A 103 -19.83 1.21 -10.69
N ALA A 104 -18.89 1.66 -9.86
CA ALA A 104 -17.69 2.36 -10.33
C ALA A 104 -16.73 1.42 -11.10
N PHE A 105 -16.59 0.17 -10.66
CA PHE A 105 -15.85 -0.85 -11.42
C PHE A 105 -16.49 -1.13 -12.79
N ASP A 106 -17.81 -1.32 -12.84
CA ASP A 106 -18.54 -1.59 -14.08
C ASP A 106 -18.35 -0.44 -15.08
N ASP A 107 -18.54 0.79 -14.62
CA ASP A 107 -18.33 1.97 -15.45
C ASP A 107 -16.87 2.12 -15.90
N ALA A 108 -15.90 1.89 -15.04
CA ALA A 108 -14.48 2.00 -15.39
C ALA A 108 -14.07 0.95 -16.44
N ILE A 109 -14.61 -0.27 -16.33
CA ILE A 109 -14.41 -1.34 -17.33
C ILE A 109 -15.03 -0.91 -18.66
N ALA A 110 -16.26 -0.44 -18.67
CA ALA A 110 -16.97 0.00 -19.87
C ALA A 110 -16.33 1.24 -20.52
N ASP A 111 -15.82 2.16 -19.72
CA ASP A 111 -15.12 3.37 -20.18
C ASP A 111 -13.74 3.06 -20.80
N GLY A 112 -13.15 1.88 -20.52
CA GLY A 112 -11.93 1.40 -21.15
C GLY A 112 -10.64 1.92 -20.49
N VAL A 113 -10.58 1.95 -19.16
CA VAL A 113 -9.35 2.25 -18.41
C VAL A 113 -8.31 1.13 -18.54
N ASP A 114 -7.04 1.44 -18.34
CA ASP A 114 -5.94 0.45 -18.37
C ASP A 114 -5.52 0.00 -16.97
N VAL A 115 -5.63 0.91 -16.00
CA VAL A 115 -5.23 0.69 -14.60
C VAL A 115 -6.28 1.29 -13.69
N LEU A 116 -6.69 0.54 -12.68
CA LEU A 116 -7.50 0.99 -11.56
C LEU A 116 -6.61 1.19 -10.34
N SER A 117 -6.74 2.34 -9.69
CA SER A 117 -5.99 2.72 -8.49
C SER A 117 -6.96 2.97 -7.35
N LEU A 118 -6.93 2.12 -6.32
CA LEU A 118 -7.85 2.15 -5.19
C LEU A 118 -7.06 2.32 -3.88
N SER A 119 -7.10 3.52 -3.31
CA SER A 119 -6.45 3.82 -2.04
C SER A 119 -7.45 3.75 -0.89
N PHE A 120 -8.22 2.68 -0.82
CA PHE A 120 -9.17 2.37 0.25
C PHE A 120 -9.41 0.86 0.35
N GLY A 121 -10.02 0.42 1.45
CA GLY A 121 -10.38 -0.97 1.72
C GLY A 121 -11.29 -1.07 2.94
N SER A 122 -11.71 -2.28 3.27
CA SER A 122 -12.38 -2.57 4.54
C SER A 122 -11.38 -2.45 5.69
N SER A 123 -11.87 -2.37 6.94
CA SER A 123 -11.02 -2.58 8.10
C SER A 123 -10.60 -4.05 8.18
N SER A 124 -9.35 -4.32 8.55
CA SER A 124 -8.82 -5.68 8.74
C SER A 124 -9.57 -6.48 9.82
N PHE A 125 -10.24 -5.80 10.75
CA PHE A 125 -11.11 -6.43 11.76
C PHE A 125 -12.41 -6.98 11.17
N LEU A 126 -12.76 -6.63 9.93
CA LEU A 126 -13.95 -7.07 9.21
C LEU A 126 -13.53 -7.93 8.02
N GLU A 127 -12.77 -9.00 8.27
CA GLU A 127 -12.35 -9.92 7.21
C GLU A 127 -13.59 -10.47 6.48
N GLN A 128 -13.65 -10.22 5.17
CA GLN A 128 -14.74 -10.66 4.31
C GLN A 128 -14.24 -11.75 3.36
N GLU A 129 -15.09 -12.73 3.14
CA GLU A 129 -14.91 -13.69 2.04
C GLU A 129 -14.83 -12.93 0.70
N PHE A 130 -14.04 -13.38 -0.25
CA PHE A 130 -13.87 -12.72 -1.55
C PHE A 130 -15.19 -12.47 -2.30
N ILE A 131 -16.19 -13.34 -2.11
CA ILE A 131 -17.51 -13.20 -2.71
C ILE A 131 -18.31 -12.02 -2.10
N ASN A 132 -18.01 -11.64 -0.89
CA ASN A 132 -18.70 -10.56 -0.17
C ASN A 132 -17.92 -9.26 -0.19
N ASP A 133 -16.67 -9.27 -0.66
CA ASP A 133 -15.83 -8.09 -0.81
C ASP A 133 -16.04 -7.45 -2.18
N PRO A 134 -16.67 -6.24 -2.24
CA PRO A 134 -16.93 -5.55 -3.50
C PRO A 134 -15.66 -5.17 -4.25
N ILE A 135 -14.53 -4.98 -3.55
CA ILE A 135 -13.25 -4.68 -4.18
C ILE A 135 -12.69 -5.94 -4.83
N ALA A 136 -12.70 -7.07 -4.11
CA ALA A 136 -12.23 -8.34 -4.68
C ALA A 136 -13.07 -8.75 -5.90
N LEU A 137 -14.40 -8.64 -5.82
CA LEU A 137 -15.33 -8.93 -6.94
C LEU A 137 -15.07 -8.02 -8.15
N GLY A 138 -15.13 -6.71 -7.95
CA GLY A 138 -14.93 -5.75 -9.04
C GLY A 138 -13.54 -5.84 -9.66
N ALA A 139 -12.51 -6.08 -8.83
CA ALA A 139 -11.13 -6.29 -9.29
C ALA A 139 -11.00 -7.57 -10.14
N PHE A 140 -11.71 -8.65 -9.78
CA PHE A 140 -11.73 -9.89 -10.57
C PHE A 140 -12.26 -9.62 -11.98
N HIS A 141 -13.42 -8.94 -12.09
CA HIS A 141 -14.01 -8.55 -13.36
C HIS A 141 -13.07 -7.63 -14.17
N ALA A 142 -12.46 -6.64 -13.52
CA ALA A 142 -11.52 -5.74 -14.19
C ALA A 142 -10.31 -6.49 -14.78
N VAL A 143 -9.74 -7.43 -14.01
CA VAL A 143 -8.59 -8.23 -14.45
C VAL A 143 -8.97 -9.18 -15.59
N GLN A 144 -10.18 -9.77 -15.58
CA GLN A 144 -10.69 -10.55 -16.71
C GLN A 144 -10.82 -9.71 -18.00
N ASN A 145 -11.04 -8.40 -17.86
CA ASN A 145 -11.09 -7.44 -18.96
C ASN A 145 -9.70 -6.79 -19.27
N GLY A 146 -8.61 -7.32 -18.73
CA GLY A 146 -7.25 -6.86 -19.04
C GLY A 146 -6.82 -5.58 -18.32
N ILE A 147 -7.55 -5.17 -17.27
CA ILE A 147 -7.29 -3.96 -16.47
C ILE A 147 -6.47 -4.33 -15.23
N THR A 148 -5.35 -3.68 -15.03
CA THR A 148 -4.51 -3.88 -13.83
C THR A 148 -5.15 -3.17 -12.63
N VAL A 149 -5.38 -3.89 -11.54
CA VAL A 149 -5.93 -3.33 -10.30
C VAL A 149 -4.85 -3.24 -9.23
N VAL A 150 -4.65 -2.05 -8.70
CA VAL A 150 -3.66 -1.73 -7.65
C VAL A 150 -4.42 -1.18 -6.45
N CYS A 151 -4.23 -1.79 -5.28
CA CYS A 151 -4.89 -1.38 -4.04
C CYS A 151 -3.90 -1.13 -2.91
N SER A 152 -4.30 -0.29 -1.96
CA SER A 152 -3.58 -0.09 -0.70
C SER A 152 -3.72 -1.31 0.21
N ALA A 153 -2.66 -1.66 0.95
CA ALA A 153 -2.64 -2.80 1.87
C ALA A 153 -3.42 -2.58 3.19
N GLY A 154 -3.91 -1.37 3.44
CA GLY A 154 -4.51 -0.97 4.72
C GLY A 154 -3.50 -0.35 5.67
N ASN A 155 -4.00 0.26 6.75
CA ASN A 155 -3.19 0.99 7.74
C ASN A 155 -3.42 0.46 9.17
N ASP A 156 -3.97 -0.75 9.32
CA ASP A 156 -4.24 -1.40 10.61
C ASP A 156 -3.03 -2.23 11.10
N GLY A 157 -1.92 -2.23 10.33
CA GLY A 157 -0.65 -2.84 10.73
C GLY A 157 -0.08 -2.17 11.99
N PRO A 158 0.85 -2.85 12.66
CA PRO A 158 1.73 -3.93 12.23
C PRO A 158 1.27 -5.37 12.56
N ASN A 159 0.09 -5.55 13.05
CA ASN A 159 -0.37 -6.85 13.54
C ASN A 159 -0.52 -7.89 12.42
N PRO A 160 -0.22 -9.18 12.67
CA PRO A 160 -0.51 -10.26 11.72
C PRO A 160 -1.99 -10.24 11.32
N GLY A 161 -2.27 -10.43 10.01
CA GLY A 161 -3.64 -10.40 9.49
C GLY A 161 -4.21 -9.01 9.24
N SER A 162 -3.43 -7.93 9.39
CA SER A 162 -3.90 -6.55 9.18
C SER A 162 -3.91 -6.09 7.71
N VAL A 163 -3.42 -6.91 6.76
CA VAL A 163 -3.45 -6.59 5.34
C VAL A 163 -4.84 -6.82 4.76
N VAL A 164 -5.36 -5.82 4.05
CA VAL A 164 -6.62 -5.89 3.29
C VAL A 164 -6.36 -5.89 1.78
N ASN A 165 -7.39 -6.08 0.97
CA ASN A 165 -7.28 -6.15 -0.50
C ASN A 165 -6.34 -7.26 -0.98
N SER A 166 -6.31 -8.41 -0.30
CA SER A 166 -5.33 -9.49 -0.46
C SER A 166 -5.65 -10.50 -1.59
N ALA A 167 -6.70 -10.26 -2.40
CA ALA A 167 -7.08 -11.16 -3.48
C ALA A 167 -5.94 -11.29 -4.53
N PRO A 168 -5.62 -12.52 -5.03
CA PRO A 168 -4.42 -12.75 -5.85
C PRO A 168 -4.46 -12.11 -7.23
N TRP A 169 -5.58 -11.57 -7.66
CA TRP A 169 -5.71 -10.76 -8.87
C TRP A 169 -5.50 -9.27 -8.64
N ILE A 170 -5.37 -8.82 -7.39
CA ILE A 170 -5.03 -7.44 -7.00
C ILE A 170 -3.51 -7.33 -6.80
N LEU A 171 -2.94 -6.18 -7.09
CA LEU A 171 -1.58 -5.81 -6.69
C LEU A 171 -1.66 -4.94 -5.43
N THR A 172 -1.35 -5.53 -4.28
CA THR A 172 -1.53 -4.92 -2.95
C THR A 172 -0.25 -4.25 -2.48
N VAL A 173 -0.33 -2.98 -2.10
CA VAL A 173 0.82 -2.09 -1.90
C VAL A 173 0.95 -1.62 -0.46
N ALA A 174 2.11 -1.89 0.16
CA ALA A 174 2.52 -1.33 1.45
C ALA A 174 3.20 0.02 1.31
N ALA A 175 3.37 0.67 2.46
CA ALA A 175 4.01 1.96 2.58
C ALA A 175 5.44 1.83 3.12
N THR A 176 6.39 2.50 2.46
CA THR A 176 7.75 2.74 2.97
C THR A 176 7.98 4.22 3.24
N THR A 177 8.99 4.52 4.03
CA THR A 177 9.50 5.89 4.21
C THR A 177 10.28 6.35 2.97
N ILE A 178 10.53 7.65 2.90
CA ILE A 178 11.40 8.29 1.90
C ILE A 178 12.51 9.06 2.60
N ASP A 179 13.42 9.66 1.85
CA ASP A 179 14.56 10.45 2.37
C ASP A 179 14.14 11.80 3.00
N ARG A 180 12.83 12.07 3.13
CA ARG A 180 12.29 13.27 3.74
C ARG A 180 11.88 12.99 5.18
N VAL A 181 12.43 13.78 6.12
CA VAL A 181 12.04 13.77 7.53
C VAL A 181 11.59 15.17 7.93
N PHE A 182 10.47 15.26 8.64
CA PHE A 182 10.02 16.50 9.28
C PHE A 182 10.43 16.44 10.74
N GLU A 183 11.58 17.02 11.06
CA GLU A 183 12.13 17.01 12.41
C GLU A 183 11.44 18.03 13.32
N SER A 184 11.09 17.58 14.52
CA SER A 184 10.52 18.39 15.60
C SER A 184 11.17 17.97 16.91
N ASP A 185 12.42 18.42 17.12
CA ASP A 185 13.30 17.98 18.18
C ASP A 185 12.91 18.54 19.55
N VAL A 186 13.10 17.74 20.59
CA VAL A 186 12.99 18.16 21.99
C VAL A 186 14.39 18.45 22.53
N VAL A 187 14.67 19.71 22.84
CA VAL A 187 15.94 20.12 23.44
C VAL A 187 15.73 20.27 24.95
N LEU A 188 16.38 19.40 25.73
CA LEU A 188 16.31 19.42 27.18
C LEU A 188 17.21 20.50 27.77
N GLY A 189 16.96 20.93 29.03
CA GLY A 189 17.71 21.98 29.72
C GLY A 189 19.20 21.68 29.91
N ASN A 190 19.63 20.43 29.72
CA ASN A 190 21.04 20.02 29.70
C ASN A 190 21.64 19.95 28.28
N ASN A 191 20.96 20.53 27.28
CA ASN A 191 21.30 20.51 25.86
C ASN A 191 21.25 19.11 25.20
N LYS A 192 20.70 18.08 25.87
CA LYS A 192 20.46 16.81 25.22
C LYS A 192 19.29 16.96 24.24
N VAL A 193 19.49 16.55 22.98
CA VAL A 193 18.47 16.55 21.94
C VAL A 193 17.85 15.15 21.86
N ILE A 194 16.52 15.10 21.93
CA ILE A 194 15.73 13.92 21.65
C ILE A 194 15.06 14.16 20.30
N LYS A 195 15.36 13.30 19.33
CA LYS A 195 14.78 13.39 17.99
C LYS A 195 13.29 13.11 18.04
N GLY A 196 12.52 14.00 17.47
CA GLY A 196 11.09 13.87 17.32
C GLY A 196 10.64 14.18 15.89
N THR A 197 9.42 13.79 15.54
CA THR A 197 8.84 13.94 14.21
C THR A 197 7.51 14.68 14.29
N GLY A 198 7.30 15.65 13.40
CA GLY A 198 6.02 16.37 13.31
C GLY A 198 6.11 17.59 12.41
N ILE A 199 5.01 17.90 11.74
CA ILE A 199 4.84 19.16 11.02
C ILE A 199 4.24 20.19 11.98
N ASN A 200 5.02 21.21 12.30
CA ASN A 200 4.69 22.17 13.32
C ASN A 200 4.99 23.59 12.85
N PHE A 201 4.01 24.47 12.96
CA PHE A 201 4.10 25.90 12.62
C PHE A 201 4.03 26.78 13.88
N ALA A 202 4.25 26.19 15.05
CA ALA A 202 4.31 26.95 16.29
C ALA A 202 5.63 27.71 16.40
N SER A 203 5.58 28.88 16.97
CA SER A 203 6.75 29.61 17.42
C SER A 203 6.87 29.49 18.94
N ILE A 204 7.64 28.51 19.42
CA ILE A 204 8.14 28.54 20.80
C ILE A 204 9.38 29.41 20.77
N GLN A 205 9.42 30.43 21.63
CA GLN A 205 10.63 31.24 21.79
C GLN A 205 11.72 30.37 22.43
N ASN A 206 12.98 30.57 22.01
CA ASN A 206 14.12 29.83 22.51
C ASN A 206 14.44 30.07 24.00
N SER A 207 13.71 30.93 24.68
CA SER A 207 13.86 31.28 26.09
C SER A 207 12.50 31.79 26.61
N PRO A 208 12.07 31.44 27.81
CA PRO A 208 12.77 30.62 28.83
C PRO A 208 12.65 29.11 28.58
N VAL A 209 13.42 28.30 29.36
CA VAL A 209 13.22 26.86 29.44
C VAL A 209 11.88 26.58 30.10
N TYR A 210 11.05 25.77 29.44
CA TYR A 210 9.71 25.43 29.91
C TYR A 210 9.73 24.17 30.77
N PRO A 211 8.96 24.12 31.88
CA PRO A 211 8.86 22.91 32.68
C PRO A 211 8.16 21.79 31.90
N ILE A 212 8.70 20.59 32.03
CA ILE A 212 8.14 19.36 31.47
C ILE A 212 7.42 18.57 32.58
N ILE A 213 6.29 17.95 32.26
CA ILE A 213 5.59 17.03 33.16
C ILE A 213 5.11 15.80 32.40
N TYR A 214 5.26 14.63 33.01
CA TYR A 214 4.61 13.41 32.51
C TYR A 214 3.14 13.40 32.97
N ALA A 215 2.22 13.16 32.04
CA ALA A 215 0.76 13.25 32.28
C ALA A 215 0.30 12.43 33.48
N LYS A 216 0.86 11.22 33.71
CA LYS A 216 0.62 10.39 34.88
C LYS A 216 0.72 11.18 36.21
N SER A 217 1.65 12.13 36.30
CA SER A 217 1.89 12.94 37.50
C SER A 217 0.87 14.06 37.68
N ALA A 218 -0.02 14.26 36.71
CA ALA A 218 -1.09 15.26 36.76
C ALA A 218 -2.48 14.64 36.86
N LYS A 219 -2.61 13.44 37.42
CA LYS A 219 -3.85 12.69 37.52
C LYS A 219 -4.89 13.38 38.41
N LYS A 220 -6.11 13.53 37.93
CA LYS A 220 -7.26 13.91 38.77
C LYS A 220 -7.63 12.81 39.72
N SER A 221 -8.18 13.19 40.88
CA SER A 221 -8.73 12.23 41.86
C SER A 221 -9.87 11.40 41.23
N GLY A 222 -9.83 10.09 41.42
CA GLY A 222 -10.86 9.17 40.96
C GLY A 222 -10.77 8.75 39.49
N VAL A 223 -9.78 9.24 38.72
CA VAL A 223 -9.58 8.87 37.31
C VAL A 223 -8.59 7.70 37.21
N ASP A 224 -8.72 6.88 36.17
CA ASP A 224 -7.77 5.82 35.85
C ASP A 224 -6.38 6.39 35.48
N GLU A 225 -5.33 5.70 35.89
CA GLU A 225 -3.96 6.10 35.61
C GLU A 225 -3.60 5.99 34.13
N ASN A 226 -4.11 4.94 33.45
CA ASN A 226 -3.85 4.74 32.03
C ASN A 226 -4.51 5.85 31.19
N ALA A 227 -5.75 6.23 31.51
CA ALA A 227 -6.43 7.35 30.88
C ALA A 227 -5.60 8.65 31.00
N THR A 228 -4.99 8.87 32.19
CA THR A 228 -4.17 10.06 32.41
C THR A 228 -2.84 9.99 31.65
N ARG A 229 -2.15 8.83 31.64
CA ARG A 229 -0.93 8.63 30.87
C ARG A 229 -1.14 8.91 29.39
N ASN A 230 -2.27 8.49 28.85
CA ASN A 230 -2.68 8.71 27.47
C ASN A 230 -3.22 10.12 27.19
N CYS A 231 -3.21 11.03 28.15
CA CYS A 231 -3.77 12.38 28.03
C CYS A 231 -5.23 12.42 27.52
N GLU A 232 -6.05 11.47 27.99
CA GLU A 232 -7.45 11.41 27.60
C GLU A 232 -8.24 12.63 28.11
N PRO A 233 -9.32 13.00 27.42
CA PRO A 233 -10.14 14.11 27.85
C PRO A 233 -10.62 13.99 29.30
N ASN A 234 -10.50 15.09 30.05
CA ASN A 234 -10.88 15.24 31.46
C ASN A 234 -10.10 14.37 32.48
N SER A 235 -9.00 13.73 32.09
CA SER A 235 -8.19 12.87 32.96
C SER A 235 -7.15 13.64 33.81
N MET A 236 -6.72 14.81 33.37
CA MET A 236 -5.61 15.57 33.99
C MET A 236 -6.10 16.79 34.79
N ASP A 237 -5.33 17.17 35.81
CA ASP A 237 -5.56 18.34 36.63
C ASP A 237 -4.98 19.61 35.95
N GLN A 238 -5.85 20.61 35.73
CA GLN A 238 -5.50 21.85 35.05
C GLN A 238 -4.41 22.64 35.78
N GLU A 239 -4.44 22.73 37.11
CA GLU A 239 -3.48 23.52 37.89
C GLU A 239 -2.07 22.91 37.78
N ILE A 240 -2.00 21.60 37.58
CA ILE A 240 -0.72 20.89 37.42
C ILE A 240 -0.20 21.02 35.99
N ILE A 241 -1.08 21.08 34.96
CA ILE A 241 -0.71 21.12 33.53
C ILE A 241 -0.36 22.53 33.05
N LYS A 242 -1.03 23.53 33.56
CA LYS A 242 -0.91 24.94 33.12
C LYS A 242 0.54 25.40 33.02
N GLY A 243 0.92 25.95 31.84
CA GLY A 243 2.25 26.51 31.58
C GLY A 243 3.37 25.46 31.39
N LYS A 244 3.05 24.19 31.22
CA LYS A 244 4.03 23.11 31.06
C LYS A 244 3.94 22.42 29.70
N ILE A 245 5.05 21.79 29.29
CA ILE A 245 5.06 20.81 28.21
C ILE A 245 4.67 19.46 28.81
N VAL A 246 3.69 18.79 28.23
CA VAL A 246 3.12 17.54 28.75
C VAL A 246 3.64 16.36 27.91
N VAL A 247 4.15 15.35 28.59
CA VAL A 247 4.51 14.07 27.98
C VAL A 247 3.31 13.13 28.12
N CYS A 248 2.80 12.64 26.99
CA CYS A 248 1.67 11.71 26.89
C CYS A 248 2.15 10.40 26.27
N ASP A 249 1.61 9.28 26.73
CA ASP A 249 1.71 8.01 26.02
C ASP A 249 0.65 7.94 24.90
N ASN A 250 0.84 7.08 23.91
CA ASN A 250 -0.13 6.79 22.86
C ASN A 250 -0.37 5.29 22.70
N GLU A 251 -0.61 4.63 23.83
CA GLU A 251 -0.90 3.19 23.88
C GLU A 251 -2.37 2.86 23.53
N ASP A 252 -3.25 3.87 23.57
CA ASP A 252 -4.68 3.72 23.26
C ASP A 252 -5.05 4.49 21.99
N SER A 253 -5.44 3.73 20.96
CA SER A 253 -5.89 4.25 19.67
C SER A 253 -7.31 4.85 19.70
N LEU A 254 -8.07 4.69 20.78
CA LEU A 254 -9.44 5.21 20.91
C LEU A 254 -9.48 6.75 20.87
N TYR A 255 -8.40 7.40 21.32
CA TYR A 255 -8.28 8.84 21.30
C TYR A 255 -7.18 9.30 20.34
N PRO A 256 -7.56 9.80 19.13
CA PRO A 256 -6.61 10.35 18.17
C PRO A 256 -5.70 11.41 18.78
N GLN A 257 -4.49 11.51 18.29
CA GLN A 257 -3.46 12.45 18.77
C GLN A 257 -3.97 13.89 18.88
N ARG A 258 -4.87 14.31 17.97
CA ARG A 258 -5.47 15.63 17.98
C ARG A 258 -6.32 15.87 19.23
N ASN A 259 -7.03 14.87 19.71
CA ASN A 259 -7.82 14.98 20.95
C ASN A 259 -6.92 15.19 22.17
N LYS A 260 -5.77 14.53 22.21
CA LYS A 260 -4.75 14.70 23.27
C LYS A 260 -4.14 16.11 23.22
N GLN A 261 -3.83 16.60 22.03
CA GLN A 261 -3.37 17.97 21.79
C GLN A 261 -4.39 19.00 22.29
N ASP A 262 -5.66 18.83 21.90
CA ASP A 262 -6.73 19.77 22.26
C ASP A 262 -7.01 19.76 23.78
N GLU A 263 -6.92 18.61 24.44
CA GLU A 263 -7.09 18.54 25.90
C GLU A 263 -5.94 19.24 26.63
N VAL A 264 -4.69 19.00 26.26
CA VAL A 264 -3.53 19.70 26.86
C VAL A 264 -3.63 21.20 26.62
N LYS A 265 -4.00 21.63 25.43
CA LYS A 265 -4.21 23.04 25.08
C LYS A 265 -5.34 23.67 25.90
N LYS A 266 -6.46 22.98 26.07
CA LYS A 266 -7.62 23.40 26.90
C LYS A 266 -7.22 23.61 28.35
N LEU A 267 -6.35 22.74 28.89
CA LEU A 267 -5.84 22.83 30.25
C LEU A 267 -4.73 23.87 30.44
N GLY A 268 -4.38 24.61 29.39
CA GLY A 268 -3.36 25.67 29.43
C GLY A 268 -1.92 25.14 29.36
N GLY A 269 -1.71 23.91 28.93
CA GLY A 269 -0.40 23.40 28.56
C GLY A 269 0.15 24.11 27.34
N ILE A 270 1.45 24.19 27.19
CA ILE A 270 2.14 24.95 26.13
C ILE A 270 2.70 24.07 25.01
N GLY A 271 2.72 22.75 25.19
CA GLY A 271 3.16 21.79 24.19
C GLY A 271 2.94 20.35 24.63
N VAL A 272 3.03 19.44 23.67
CA VAL A 272 2.91 17.98 23.88
C VAL A 272 4.12 17.26 23.33
N ILE A 273 4.65 16.31 24.07
CA ILE A 273 5.57 15.28 23.61
C ILE A 273 4.80 13.97 23.67
N LEU A 274 4.52 13.36 22.53
CA LEU A 274 3.82 12.10 22.44
C LEU A 274 4.84 10.96 22.33
N ILE A 275 4.74 9.97 23.19
CA ILE A 275 5.50 8.73 23.08
C ILE A 275 4.68 7.77 22.25
N ASP A 276 5.15 7.47 21.05
CA ASP A 276 4.47 6.58 20.12
C ASP A 276 5.51 5.84 19.30
N ASP A 277 5.52 4.54 19.46
CA ASP A 277 6.51 3.66 18.84
C ASP A 277 6.17 3.33 17.39
N GLU A 278 4.88 3.30 17.06
CA GLU A 278 4.41 2.89 15.74
C GLU A 278 4.43 4.04 14.73
N LEU A 279 4.19 5.25 15.20
CA LEU A 279 3.95 6.41 14.33
C LEU A 279 5.12 7.40 14.23
N ARG A 280 6.27 7.09 14.81
CA ARG A 280 7.43 8.02 14.85
C ARG A 280 7.96 8.47 13.48
N GLY A 281 7.77 7.62 12.44
CA GLY A 281 8.17 7.95 11.07
C GLY A 281 7.18 8.85 10.35
N VAL A 282 5.96 8.97 10.89
CA VAL A 282 4.86 9.71 10.28
C VAL A 282 4.83 11.13 10.84
N ALA A 283 5.04 12.11 9.98
CA ALA A 283 4.92 13.51 10.36
C ALA A 283 3.46 13.96 10.35
N PHE A 284 2.83 13.96 11.52
CA PHE A 284 1.50 14.54 11.67
C PHE A 284 1.54 16.07 11.64
N ASN A 285 0.52 16.67 11.06
CA ASN A 285 0.34 18.12 11.08
C ASN A 285 -0.33 18.56 12.38
N PHE A 286 0.45 19.13 13.26
CA PHE A 286 0.01 19.66 14.56
C PHE A 286 -0.40 21.14 14.52
N GLY A 287 -0.37 21.77 13.35
CA GLY A 287 -0.75 23.16 13.15
C GLY A 287 0.16 24.13 13.91
N THR A 288 -0.43 25.02 14.69
CA THR A 288 0.28 26.08 15.44
C THR A 288 0.43 25.79 16.94
N PHE A 289 0.08 24.58 17.39
CA PHE A 289 0.34 24.16 18.78
C PHE A 289 1.54 23.21 18.82
N PRO A 290 2.55 23.49 19.68
CA PRO A 290 3.77 22.70 19.72
C PRO A 290 3.50 21.24 20.09
N MET A 291 3.80 20.33 19.19
CA MET A 291 3.70 18.90 19.44
C MET A 291 4.72 18.12 18.63
N THR A 292 5.27 17.08 19.21
CA THR A 292 6.21 16.15 18.56
C THR A 292 5.93 14.71 18.98
N VAL A 293 6.30 13.77 18.12
CA VAL A 293 6.21 12.32 18.38
C VAL A 293 7.61 11.76 18.52
N ILE A 294 7.85 10.98 19.57
CA ILE A 294 9.07 10.22 19.83
C ILE A 294 8.75 8.73 19.94
N SER A 295 9.72 7.83 19.77
CA SER A 295 9.54 6.42 19.41
C SER A 295 9.56 5.38 20.50
N SER A 296 8.95 4.22 20.17
CA SER A 296 9.27 2.82 20.54
C SER A 296 8.87 1.76 19.54
N LYS A 297 8.47 0.98 18.77
CA LYS A 297 8.70 -0.21 17.87
C LYS A 297 7.50 -0.95 17.17
N ASP A 298 7.65 -1.44 15.90
CA ASP A 298 7.29 -2.59 15.01
C ASP A 298 6.07 -2.67 14.03
N GLY A 299 6.20 -3.44 12.92
CA GLY A 299 5.51 -3.50 11.62
C GLY A 299 4.81 -4.78 11.10
N ALA A 300 4.17 -4.74 9.91
CA ALA A 300 3.52 -5.86 9.18
C ALA A 300 3.28 -5.67 7.65
N LYS A 301 2.78 -6.63 6.86
CA LYS A 301 3.09 -7.25 5.55
C LYS A 301 2.27 -6.89 4.29
N PRO A 302 2.86 -6.86 2.99
CA PRO A 302 2.19 -6.76 1.67
C PRO A 302 2.79 -7.56 0.48
N ASP A 303 2.30 -7.33 -0.81
CA ASP A 303 2.87 -7.88 -2.05
C ASP A 303 4.12 -7.14 -2.52
N ILE A 304 4.09 -5.84 -2.47
CA ILE A 304 5.13 -4.90 -2.88
C ILE A 304 5.10 -3.69 -1.95
N ALA A 305 6.21 -3.06 -1.73
CA ALA A 305 6.30 -1.82 -0.99
C ALA A 305 6.61 -0.63 -1.92
N ALA A 306 6.11 0.54 -1.57
CA ALA A 306 6.36 1.78 -2.31
C ALA A 306 6.33 2.99 -1.36
N PRO A 307 6.91 4.14 -1.77
CA PRO A 307 6.86 5.38 -1.00
C PRO A 307 5.44 5.74 -0.54
N GLY A 308 5.20 5.76 0.76
CA GLY A 308 3.89 6.02 1.32
C GLY A 308 3.91 6.93 2.55
N VAL A 309 5.09 7.31 3.06
CA VAL A 309 5.23 8.13 4.28
C VAL A 309 5.75 9.52 3.92
N ASN A 310 5.11 10.56 4.47
CA ASN A 310 5.46 11.97 4.27
C ASN A 310 5.42 12.40 2.79
N ILE A 311 4.43 11.96 2.06
CA ILE A 311 4.26 12.25 0.63
C ILE A 311 3.59 13.61 0.43
N LEU A 312 4.27 14.52 -0.26
CA LEU A 312 3.73 15.80 -0.69
C LEU A 312 3.03 15.63 -2.04
N ALA A 313 1.75 15.97 -2.11
CA ALA A 313 0.98 15.96 -3.36
C ALA A 313 -0.10 17.04 -3.37
N ALA A 314 -0.80 17.21 -4.49
CA ALA A 314 -1.84 18.25 -4.64
C ALA A 314 -2.99 18.05 -3.65
N TRP A 315 -3.59 19.16 -3.26
CA TRP A 315 -4.68 19.21 -2.30
C TRP A 315 -5.83 20.09 -2.80
N ILE A 316 -6.99 19.99 -2.15
CA ILE A 316 -8.14 20.86 -2.45
C ILE A 316 -7.90 22.28 -1.92
N GLY A 317 -8.08 23.28 -2.78
CA GLY A 317 -7.84 24.70 -2.44
C GLY A 317 -8.90 25.37 -1.57
N ASN A 318 -9.83 24.61 -1.00
CA ASN A 318 -10.91 25.12 -0.13
C ASN A 318 -10.93 24.43 1.25
N ASP A 319 -9.87 23.72 1.62
CA ASP A 319 -9.75 23.09 2.93
C ASP A 319 -9.42 24.11 4.02
N THR A 320 -10.44 24.55 4.74
CA THR A 320 -10.29 25.49 5.86
C THR A 320 -9.80 24.82 7.15
N VAL A 321 -9.90 23.49 7.25
CA VAL A 321 -9.47 22.73 8.46
C VAL A 321 -7.95 22.68 8.56
N GLN A 322 -7.27 22.53 7.41
CA GLN A 322 -5.81 22.49 7.32
C GLN A 322 -5.19 23.88 7.15
N THR A 323 -6.02 24.93 7.05
CA THR A 323 -5.55 26.29 6.79
C THR A 323 -4.91 26.89 8.04
N LEU A 324 -3.69 27.37 7.91
CA LEU A 324 -3.01 28.13 8.96
C LEU A 324 -3.66 29.51 9.12
N LYS A 325 -3.78 29.97 10.36
CA LYS A 325 -4.37 31.30 10.65
C LYS A 325 -3.68 32.42 9.85
N GLY A 326 -4.47 33.16 9.06
CA GLY A 326 -3.99 34.25 8.23
C GLY A 326 -3.26 33.82 6.95
N LYS A 327 -3.41 32.59 6.54
CA LYS A 327 -2.91 32.04 5.26
C LYS A 327 -4.08 31.58 4.40
N ASP A 328 -3.82 31.46 3.10
CA ASP A 328 -4.77 30.80 2.19
C ASP A 328 -4.75 29.28 2.40
N PRO A 329 -5.84 28.56 2.05
CA PRO A 329 -5.87 27.11 2.05
C PRO A 329 -4.71 26.52 1.23
N PRO A 330 -4.08 25.41 1.69
CA PRO A 330 -2.93 24.86 0.99
C PRO A 330 -3.36 24.19 -0.31
N LEU A 331 -2.58 24.39 -1.38
CA LEU A 331 -2.77 23.69 -2.66
C LEU A 331 -2.03 22.34 -2.70
N TYR A 332 -1.21 22.06 -1.71
CA TYR A 332 -0.47 20.82 -1.50
C TYR A 332 -0.60 20.40 -0.05
N ASN A 333 -0.52 19.09 0.20
CA ASN A 333 -0.54 18.55 1.56
C ASN A 333 0.46 17.40 1.68
N VAL A 334 0.87 17.10 2.91
CA VAL A 334 1.74 15.98 3.25
C VAL A 334 0.91 14.93 3.95
N LEU A 335 0.80 13.76 3.35
CA LEU A 335 0.07 12.62 3.91
C LEU A 335 0.97 11.38 4.01
N SER A 336 0.56 10.46 4.89
CA SER A 336 1.20 9.16 5.06
C SER A 336 0.16 8.06 5.08
N GLY A 337 0.53 6.89 4.54
CA GLY A 337 -0.30 5.70 4.51
C GLY A 337 -0.07 4.88 3.24
N THR A 338 -0.58 3.67 3.23
CA THR A 338 -0.60 2.80 2.04
C THR A 338 -1.42 3.42 0.91
N SER A 339 -2.33 4.34 1.23
CA SER A 339 -3.05 5.18 0.26
C SER A 339 -2.14 6.05 -0.60
N MET A 340 -0.96 6.42 -0.11
CA MET A 340 0.03 7.20 -0.87
C MET A 340 1.01 6.29 -1.60
N ALA A 341 1.25 5.08 -1.11
CA ALA A 341 2.08 4.07 -1.76
C ALA A 341 1.40 3.48 -3.01
N CYS A 342 0.12 3.14 -2.91
CA CYS A 342 -0.69 2.58 -4.00
C CYS A 342 -0.58 3.38 -5.32
N PRO A 343 -0.78 4.71 -5.35
CA PRO A 343 -0.72 5.48 -6.59
C PRO A 343 0.69 5.54 -7.22
N HIS A 344 1.77 5.40 -6.45
CA HIS A 344 3.12 5.26 -7.01
C HIS A 344 3.21 4.01 -7.88
N VAL A 345 2.74 2.88 -7.36
CA VAL A 345 2.72 1.60 -8.10
C VAL A 345 1.74 1.67 -9.28
N SER A 346 0.59 2.32 -9.11
CA SER A 346 -0.36 2.55 -10.20
C SER A 346 0.26 3.36 -11.35
N GLY A 347 1.04 4.40 -11.03
CA GLY A 347 1.79 5.17 -12.02
C GLY A 347 2.82 4.30 -12.75
N ILE A 348 3.56 3.46 -12.05
CA ILE A 348 4.51 2.51 -12.64
C ILE A 348 3.76 1.50 -13.53
N ALA A 349 2.65 0.93 -13.07
CA ALA A 349 1.84 0.00 -13.85
C ALA A 349 1.34 0.65 -15.15
N ALA A 350 0.89 1.91 -15.09
CA ALA A 350 0.48 2.68 -16.27
C ALA A 350 1.65 2.93 -17.24
N ALA A 351 2.85 3.21 -16.74
CA ALA A 351 4.04 3.36 -17.57
C ALA A 351 4.44 2.03 -18.25
N VAL A 352 4.37 0.91 -17.53
CA VAL A 352 4.63 -0.43 -18.07
C VAL A 352 3.59 -0.79 -19.14
N LYS A 353 2.30 -0.56 -18.88
CA LYS A 353 1.21 -0.79 -19.83
C LYS A 353 1.36 0.06 -21.09
N SER A 354 1.72 1.34 -20.93
CA SER A 354 1.97 2.23 -22.07
C SER A 354 3.11 1.75 -22.97
N ARG A 355 4.17 1.17 -22.38
CA ARG A 355 5.29 0.62 -23.13
C ARG A 355 4.96 -0.73 -23.77
N ASN A 356 4.15 -1.54 -23.10
CA ASN A 356 3.77 -2.89 -23.48
C ASN A 356 2.24 -3.04 -23.52
N PRO A 357 1.54 -2.46 -24.51
CA PRO A 357 0.08 -2.38 -24.51
C PRO A 357 -0.65 -3.74 -24.49
N THR A 358 0.00 -4.79 -24.95
CA THR A 358 -0.54 -6.16 -25.01
C THR A 358 -0.37 -6.96 -23.71
N TRP A 359 0.43 -6.46 -22.76
CA TRP A 359 0.68 -7.19 -21.52
C TRP A 359 -0.57 -7.27 -20.66
N SER A 360 -0.82 -8.48 -20.15
CA SER A 360 -1.90 -8.75 -19.20
C SER A 360 -1.61 -8.15 -17.82
N PRO A 361 -2.63 -7.99 -16.98
CA PRO A 361 -2.45 -7.51 -15.59
C PRO A 361 -1.46 -8.36 -14.79
N SER A 362 -1.48 -9.68 -14.95
CA SER A 362 -0.58 -10.58 -14.24
C SER A 362 0.88 -10.44 -14.70
N VAL A 363 1.10 -10.18 -15.99
CA VAL A 363 2.43 -9.90 -16.54
C VAL A 363 2.98 -8.58 -16.00
N ILE A 364 2.15 -7.53 -15.93
CA ILE A 364 2.52 -6.23 -15.34
C ILE A 364 2.85 -6.40 -13.86
N ARG A 365 2.03 -7.10 -13.09
CA ARG A 365 2.29 -7.42 -11.69
C ARG A 365 3.61 -8.18 -11.53
N SER A 366 3.82 -9.21 -12.34
CA SER A 366 5.07 -9.96 -12.33
C SER A 366 6.28 -9.09 -12.59
N ALA A 367 6.23 -8.22 -13.61
CA ALA A 367 7.32 -7.30 -13.93
C ALA A 367 7.65 -6.38 -12.74
N ILE A 368 6.63 -5.89 -12.03
CA ILE A 368 6.79 -5.03 -10.85
C ILE A 368 7.41 -5.82 -9.69
N MET A 369 6.87 -6.98 -9.34
CA MET A 369 7.33 -7.77 -8.19
C MET A 369 8.73 -8.35 -8.39
N THR A 370 9.01 -8.96 -9.55
CA THR A 370 10.28 -9.66 -9.79
C THR A 370 11.49 -8.75 -9.93
N THR A 371 11.27 -7.45 -10.14
CA THR A 371 12.33 -6.44 -10.27
C THR A 371 12.44 -5.51 -9.07
N ALA A 372 11.69 -5.76 -8.00
CA ALA A 372 11.72 -4.98 -6.77
C ALA A 372 13.08 -5.04 -6.07
N ALA A 373 13.43 -4.00 -5.32
CA ALA A 373 14.67 -3.90 -4.57
C ALA A 373 14.46 -4.41 -3.12
N GLN A 374 15.45 -5.13 -2.57
CA GLN A 374 15.46 -5.55 -1.16
C GLN A 374 16.42 -4.71 -0.31
N THR A 375 16.93 -3.66 -0.90
CA THR A 375 17.87 -2.74 -0.24
C THR A 375 17.40 -1.30 -0.35
N ASN A 376 17.69 -0.53 0.66
CA ASN A 376 17.45 0.91 0.68
C ASN A 376 18.46 1.68 -0.21
N ASN A 377 18.39 3.02 -0.22
CA ASN A 377 19.25 3.89 -1.01
C ASN A 377 20.75 3.77 -0.65
N MET A 378 21.08 3.35 0.57
CA MET A 378 22.46 3.09 1.01
C MET A 378 22.94 1.67 0.70
N LYS A 379 22.16 0.87 -0.03
CA LYS A 379 22.41 -0.55 -0.33
C LYS A 379 22.45 -1.46 0.90
N ALA A 380 21.92 -1.00 2.02
CA ALA A 380 21.67 -1.81 3.21
C ALA A 380 20.31 -2.52 3.08
N PRO A 381 20.07 -3.66 3.76
CA PRO A 381 18.75 -4.28 3.82
C PRO A 381 17.66 -3.28 4.24
N ILE A 382 16.47 -3.42 3.69
CA ILE A 382 15.30 -2.66 4.15
C ILE A 382 15.04 -3.05 5.60
N THR A 383 14.73 -2.07 6.44
CA THR A 383 14.44 -2.29 7.86
C THR A 383 12.99 -1.92 8.17
N THR A 384 12.45 -2.55 9.20
CA THR A 384 11.21 -2.12 9.84
C THR A 384 11.43 -0.79 10.56
N GLU A 385 10.39 -0.18 11.06
CA GLU A 385 10.46 1.03 11.90
C GLU A 385 11.24 0.80 13.21
N LYS A 386 11.39 -0.46 13.68
CA LYS A 386 12.26 -0.84 14.80
C LYS A 386 13.74 -0.85 14.45
N GLY A 387 14.06 -0.72 13.16
CA GLY A 387 15.44 -0.90 12.70
C GLY A 387 15.89 -2.36 12.63
N THR A 388 14.98 -3.33 12.78
CA THR A 388 15.25 -4.75 12.49
C THR A 388 15.18 -4.98 11.00
N ALA A 389 15.83 -6.04 10.49
CA ALA A 389 15.72 -6.40 9.09
C ALA A 389 14.26 -6.73 8.76
N ALA A 390 13.70 -6.06 7.75
CA ALA A 390 12.37 -6.32 7.24
C ALA A 390 12.32 -7.67 6.50
N THR A 391 11.16 -8.31 6.51
CA THR A 391 10.90 -9.61 5.91
C THR A 391 9.96 -9.48 4.72
N PRO A 392 9.74 -10.52 3.91
CA PRO A 392 8.67 -10.53 2.91
C PRO A 392 7.28 -10.27 3.51
N TYR A 393 7.09 -10.39 4.82
CA TYR A 393 5.87 -9.98 5.50
C TYR A 393 5.74 -8.46 5.60
N ASP A 394 6.83 -7.72 5.58
CA ASP A 394 6.87 -6.27 5.68
C ASP A 394 6.85 -5.58 4.30
N PHE A 395 7.54 -6.12 3.30
CA PHE A 395 7.72 -5.48 2.00
C PHE A 395 7.29 -6.33 0.79
N GLY A 396 6.72 -7.54 0.99
CA GLY A 396 6.38 -8.44 -0.11
C GLY A 396 7.59 -8.87 -0.93
N ALA A 397 7.62 -8.49 -2.20
CA ALA A 397 8.76 -8.71 -3.09
C ALA A 397 9.92 -7.72 -2.86
N GLY A 398 9.68 -6.60 -2.20
CA GLY A 398 10.64 -5.53 -1.94
C GLY A 398 10.08 -4.14 -2.25
N GLU A 399 10.93 -3.12 -2.24
CA GLU A 399 10.62 -1.76 -2.66
C GLU A 399 10.50 -1.69 -4.19
N VAL A 400 9.48 -1.02 -4.69
CA VAL A 400 9.20 -0.92 -6.12
C VAL A 400 10.35 -0.24 -6.87
N SER A 401 10.75 -0.82 -8.02
CA SER A 401 11.71 -0.21 -8.93
C SER A 401 11.00 0.65 -9.96
N THR A 402 11.51 1.84 -10.23
CA THR A 402 10.95 2.75 -11.25
C THR A 402 11.32 2.36 -12.68
N THR A 403 12.37 1.56 -12.88
CA THR A 403 12.91 1.21 -14.20
C THR A 403 12.90 -0.28 -14.49
N GLY A 404 13.07 -1.13 -13.47
CA GLY A 404 13.08 -2.59 -13.59
C GLY A 404 11.86 -3.16 -14.31
N PRO A 405 10.63 -2.76 -13.96
CA PRO A 405 9.41 -3.28 -14.57
C PRO A 405 9.28 -2.99 -16.08
N LEU A 406 9.99 -2.00 -16.60
CA LEU A 406 10.01 -1.68 -18.02
C LEU A 406 10.78 -2.70 -18.87
N GLN A 407 11.69 -3.46 -18.25
CA GLN A 407 12.52 -4.48 -18.87
C GLN A 407 12.82 -5.63 -17.89
N PRO A 408 11.84 -6.45 -17.52
CA PRO A 408 12.01 -7.47 -16.48
C PRO A 408 12.80 -8.71 -16.94
N GLY A 409 12.93 -8.94 -18.24
CA GLY A 409 13.58 -10.12 -18.82
C GLY A 409 12.65 -11.31 -18.91
N LEU A 410 12.19 -11.85 -17.79
CA LEU A 410 11.19 -12.91 -17.72
C LEU A 410 10.01 -12.47 -16.86
N VAL A 411 8.84 -13.05 -17.12
CA VAL A 411 7.62 -12.79 -16.38
C VAL A 411 6.86 -14.07 -16.07
N TYR A 412 6.16 -14.08 -14.95
CA TYR A 412 5.12 -15.05 -14.62
C TYR A 412 3.79 -14.57 -15.18
N GLU A 413 3.02 -15.45 -15.75
CA GLU A 413 1.69 -15.15 -16.22
C GLU A 413 0.69 -16.03 -15.47
N THR A 414 -0.20 -15.40 -14.70
CA THR A 414 -1.32 -16.06 -14.04
C THR A 414 -2.55 -15.87 -14.92
N THR A 415 -3.16 -16.97 -15.34
CA THR A 415 -4.30 -16.96 -16.26
C THR A 415 -5.62 -16.90 -15.52
N ALA A 416 -6.72 -16.65 -16.23
CA ALA A 416 -8.06 -16.71 -15.65
C ALA A 416 -8.35 -18.11 -15.03
N ILE A 417 -7.87 -19.19 -15.66
CA ILE A 417 -8.01 -20.56 -15.13
C ILE A 417 -7.27 -20.73 -13.81
N ASP A 418 -6.08 -20.14 -13.68
CA ASP A 418 -5.33 -20.18 -12.42
C ASP A 418 -6.11 -19.51 -11.27
N TYR A 419 -6.78 -18.39 -11.53
CA TYR A 419 -7.62 -17.72 -10.53
C TYR A 419 -8.88 -18.53 -10.21
N LEU A 420 -9.51 -19.16 -11.20
CA LEU A 420 -10.64 -20.04 -10.97
C LEU A 420 -10.23 -21.26 -10.14
N ASN A 421 -9.07 -21.85 -10.42
CA ASN A 421 -8.50 -22.94 -9.62
C ASN A 421 -8.16 -22.46 -8.19
N PHE A 422 -7.62 -21.25 -8.03
CA PHE A 422 -7.40 -20.66 -6.70
C PHE A 422 -8.70 -20.62 -5.89
N LEU A 423 -9.81 -20.16 -6.49
CA LEU A 423 -11.11 -20.15 -5.81
C LEU A 423 -11.56 -21.57 -5.45
N CYS A 424 -11.37 -22.57 -6.33
CA CYS A 424 -11.64 -23.97 -6.02
C CYS A 424 -10.78 -24.47 -4.85
N TYR A 425 -9.48 -24.16 -4.84
CA TYR A 425 -8.56 -24.55 -3.76
C TYR A 425 -8.90 -23.86 -2.44
N HIS A 426 -9.52 -22.68 -2.50
CA HIS A 426 -10.02 -21.95 -1.33
C HIS A 426 -11.36 -22.50 -0.81
N GLY A 427 -11.94 -23.50 -1.49
CA GLY A 427 -13.15 -24.18 -1.06
C GLY A 427 -14.44 -23.67 -1.72
N TYR A 428 -14.36 -22.69 -2.65
CA TYR A 428 -15.55 -22.26 -3.39
C TYR A 428 -16.00 -23.32 -4.39
N ASN A 429 -17.28 -23.60 -4.43
CA ASN A 429 -17.87 -24.48 -5.43
C ASN A 429 -18.16 -23.73 -6.75
N ILE A 430 -18.41 -24.47 -7.81
CA ILE A 430 -18.63 -23.87 -9.15
C ILE A 430 -19.85 -22.93 -9.21
N ALA A 431 -20.86 -23.15 -8.39
CA ALA A 431 -22.04 -22.27 -8.35
C ALA A 431 -21.67 -20.89 -7.77
N THR A 432 -20.87 -20.88 -6.70
CA THR A 432 -20.34 -19.65 -6.10
C THR A 432 -19.37 -18.94 -7.05
N ILE A 433 -18.47 -19.70 -7.71
CA ILE A 433 -17.52 -19.15 -8.68
C ILE A 433 -18.25 -18.48 -9.86
N LYS A 434 -19.39 -19.04 -10.30
CA LYS A 434 -20.23 -18.43 -11.35
C LYS A 434 -20.86 -17.10 -10.95
N ILE A 435 -20.97 -16.82 -9.66
CA ILE A 435 -21.42 -15.50 -9.17
C ILE A 435 -20.26 -14.48 -9.23
N MET A 436 -19.05 -14.95 -8.94
CA MET A 436 -17.85 -14.10 -8.88
C MET A 436 -17.25 -13.80 -10.26
N ALA A 437 -17.40 -14.69 -11.23
CA ALA A 437 -16.71 -14.63 -12.51
C ALA A 437 -17.67 -14.30 -13.66
N ASN A 438 -17.40 -13.22 -14.41
CA ASN A 438 -18.18 -12.84 -15.59
C ASN A 438 -18.09 -13.89 -16.70
N THR A 439 -16.92 -14.49 -16.86
CA THR A 439 -16.63 -15.50 -17.88
C THR A 439 -15.94 -16.69 -17.26
N ILE A 440 -16.53 -17.86 -17.45
CA ILE A 440 -15.94 -19.14 -17.09
C ILE A 440 -15.79 -19.94 -18.39
N PRO A 441 -14.62 -20.53 -18.67
CA PRO A 441 -14.45 -21.37 -19.86
C PRO A 441 -15.45 -22.52 -19.89
N ASP A 442 -15.96 -22.84 -21.08
CA ASP A 442 -16.87 -23.96 -21.27
C ASP A 442 -16.26 -25.26 -20.75
N GLY A 443 -17.02 -26.00 -19.97
CA GLY A 443 -16.57 -27.27 -19.39
C GLY A 443 -15.65 -27.14 -18.17
N PHE A 444 -15.38 -25.93 -17.67
CA PHE A 444 -14.57 -25.77 -16.45
C PHE A 444 -15.29 -26.40 -15.24
N THR A 445 -14.54 -27.22 -14.52
CA THR A 445 -14.94 -27.81 -13.22
C THR A 445 -13.79 -27.67 -12.25
N CYS A 446 -14.11 -27.59 -10.96
CA CYS A 446 -13.05 -27.62 -9.93
C CYS A 446 -12.31 -28.97 -9.99
N PRO A 447 -10.97 -28.97 -9.82
CA PRO A 447 -10.19 -30.20 -9.71
C PRO A 447 -10.72 -31.09 -8.57
N GLU A 448 -10.76 -32.41 -8.78
CA GLU A 448 -11.29 -33.36 -7.79
C GLU A 448 -10.52 -33.35 -6.46
N GLU A 449 -9.21 -33.14 -6.50
CA GLU A 449 -8.34 -33.05 -5.31
C GLU A 449 -8.07 -31.61 -4.88
N SER A 450 -9.09 -30.74 -4.93
CA SER A 450 -8.95 -29.34 -4.49
C SER A 450 -8.63 -29.26 -3.01
N SER A 451 -7.53 -28.61 -2.66
CA SER A 451 -7.15 -28.30 -1.27
C SER A 451 -6.41 -26.96 -1.20
N ILE A 452 -6.47 -26.31 -0.04
CA ILE A 452 -5.79 -25.03 0.22
C ILE A 452 -4.27 -25.13 0.01
N ASP A 453 -3.70 -26.30 0.15
CA ASP A 453 -2.29 -26.58 -0.08
C ASP A 453 -1.85 -26.34 -1.54
N LEU A 454 -2.77 -26.49 -2.49
CA LEU A 454 -2.50 -26.29 -3.92
C LEU A 454 -2.40 -24.81 -4.32
N ILE A 455 -2.82 -23.90 -3.45
CA ILE A 455 -2.66 -22.45 -3.67
C ILE A 455 -1.20 -22.09 -3.92
N SER A 456 -0.27 -22.75 -3.22
CA SER A 456 1.17 -22.53 -3.41
C SER A 456 1.67 -22.84 -4.83
N ASN A 457 0.90 -23.62 -5.61
CA ASN A 457 1.29 -24.06 -6.97
C ASN A 457 0.79 -23.10 -8.08
N ILE A 458 0.06 -22.05 -7.75
CA ILE A 458 -0.36 -21.02 -8.73
C ILE A 458 0.87 -20.34 -9.31
N ASN A 459 0.84 -20.03 -10.61
CA ASN A 459 1.97 -19.39 -11.30
C ASN A 459 2.12 -17.91 -10.92
N TYR A 460 2.37 -17.66 -9.62
CA TYR A 460 2.53 -16.34 -9.01
C TYR A 460 4.01 -15.96 -8.85
N PRO A 461 4.37 -14.67 -8.89
CA PRO A 461 5.77 -14.21 -8.76
C PRO A 461 6.42 -14.48 -7.40
N SER A 462 5.63 -14.85 -6.39
CA SER A 462 6.12 -15.28 -5.07
C SER A 462 5.62 -16.68 -4.74
N ILE A 463 6.18 -17.30 -3.70
CA ILE A 463 5.79 -18.61 -3.20
C ILE A 463 5.46 -18.47 -1.72
N ALA A 464 4.21 -18.74 -1.34
CA ALA A 464 3.79 -18.81 0.05
C ALA A 464 3.31 -20.23 0.38
N ILE A 465 3.84 -20.82 1.43
CA ILE A 465 3.47 -22.15 1.91
C ILE A 465 3.09 -22.02 3.38
N SER A 466 1.81 -22.21 3.69
CA SER A 466 1.32 -22.29 5.06
C SER A 466 1.40 -23.71 5.59
N ASN A 467 1.55 -23.87 6.91
CA ASN A 467 1.59 -25.17 7.60
C ASN A 467 2.59 -26.14 6.97
N PHE A 468 3.80 -25.65 6.67
CA PHE A 468 4.84 -26.46 6.03
C PHE A 468 5.14 -27.71 6.84
N ASP A 469 5.07 -28.88 6.17
CA ASP A 469 5.45 -30.16 6.73
C ASP A 469 6.87 -30.51 6.26
N GLU A 470 7.82 -30.46 7.17
CA GLU A 470 9.24 -30.62 6.88
C GLU A 470 9.56 -32.02 6.37
N LYS A 471 8.84 -33.06 6.87
CA LYS A 471 9.06 -34.48 6.47
C LYS A 471 8.48 -34.80 5.12
N ALA A 472 7.28 -34.28 4.84
CA ALA A 472 6.64 -34.47 3.54
C ALA A 472 7.29 -33.62 2.45
N GLY A 473 7.85 -32.46 2.86
CA GLY A 473 8.33 -31.44 1.94
C GLY A 473 7.20 -30.81 1.13
N ARG A 474 7.54 -29.88 0.26
CA ARG A 474 6.59 -29.27 -0.68
C ARG A 474 7.23 -29.06 -2.03
N ARG A 475 6.50 -29.36 -3.09
CA ARG A 475 6.90 -29.10 -4.48
C ARG A 475 5.95 -28.08 -5.10
N VAL A 476 6.50 -27.11 -5.80
CA VAL A 476 5.73 -26.11 -6.54
C VAL A 476 6.30 -25.96 -7.94
N ASN A 477 5.43 -25.84 -8.93
CA ASN A 477 5.81 -25.64 -10.32
C ASN A 477 5.64 -24.14 -10.68
N ARG A 478 6.52 -23.67 -11.54
CA ARG A 478 6.48 -22.31 -12.07
C ARG A 478 6.81 -22.31 -13.55
N THR A 479 6.20 -21.40 -14.28
CA THR A 479 6.45 -21.18 -15.69
C THR A 479 6.79 -19.72 -15.93
N LEU A 480 7.90 -19.48 -16.59
CA LEU A 480 8.37 -18.15 -16.97
C LEU A 480 8.24 -17.96 -18.47
N THR A 481 7.85 -16.76 -18.89
CA THR A 481 7.79 -16.34 -20.29
C THR A 481 8.92 -15.35 -20.56
N ASN A 482 9.66 -15.56 -21.65
CA ASN A 482 10.72 -14.66 -22.08
C ASN A 482 10.14 -13.40 -22.73
N VAL A 483 10.38 -12.25 -22.11
CA VAL A 483 9.99 -10.92 -22.62
C VAL A 483 11.23 -10.02 -22.83
N ALA A 484 12.41 -10.63 -22.82
CA ALA A 484 13.69 -9.94 -23.01
C ALA A 484 13.87 -9.54 -24.48
N GLY A 485 13.69 -8.29 -24.81
CA GLY A 485 14.08 -7.77 -26.10
C GLY A 485 13.05 -6.94 -26.82
N ASN A 486 13.39 -5.67 -26.98
CA ASN A 486 12.65 -4.74 -27.85
C ASN A 486 13.41 -4.40 -29.14
N ALA A 487 14.54 -5.03 -29.49
CA ALA A 487 15.29 -4.53 -30.64
C ALA A 487 16.20 -5.49 -31.40
N LYS A 488 16.71 -6.58 -30.84
CA LYS A 488 17.61 -7.47 -31.61
C LYS A 488 17.32 -8.94 -31.31
N MET A 489 17.19 -9.76 -32.35
CA MET A 489 16.98 -11.23 -32.23
C MET A 489 18.08 -11.93 -31.40
N GLU A 490 19.25 -11.31 -31.25
CA GLU A 490 20.33 -11.86 -30.41
C GLU A 490 20.05 -11.85 -28.92
N ASP A 491 19.26 -10.88 -28.43
CA ASP A 491 18.86 -10.82 -27.01
C ASP A 491 17.78 -11.87 -26.64
N ALA A 492 17.11 -12.45 -27.61
CA ALA A 492 16.08 -13.47 -27.40
C ALA A 492 16.68 -14.87 -27.12
N LYS A 493 17.88 -15.16 -27.63
CA LYS A 493 18.61 -16.39 -27.32
C LYS A 493 19.44 -16.17 -26.07
N THR A 494 18.99 -16.75 -24.95
CA THR A 494 19.64 -16.50 -23.68
C THR A 494 19.49 -17.67 -22.72
N VAL A 495 20.43 -17.79 -21.80
CA VAL A 495 20.40 -18.77 -20.71
C VAL A 495 20.36 -18.04 -19.39
N TYR A 496 19.37 -18.37 -18.60
CA TYR A 496 19.29 -17.90 -17.21
C TYR A 496 19.78 -18.99 -16.27
N ASN A 497 20.67 -18.62 -15.35
CA ASN A 497 21.15 -19.47 -14.29
C ASN A 497 20.44 -19.13 -12.99
N ILE A 498 20.24 -20.16 -12.16
CA ILE A 498 19.59 -20.03 -10.85
C ILE A 498 20.57 -19.55 -9.78
N SER A 499 20.07 -18.76 -8.87
CA SER A 499 20.69 -18.47 -7.56
C SER A 499 19.61 -18.57 -6.49
N ILE A 500 19.91 -19.26 -5.41
CA ILE A 500 18.99 -19.49 -4.29
C ILE A 500 19.57 -18.84 -3.05
N ASP A 501 18.78 -18.02 -2.40
CA ASP A 501 19.03 -17.46 -1.07
C ASP A 501 18.03 -18.11 -0.10
N ALA A 502 18.52 -18.98 0.77
CA ALA A 502 17.71 -19.73 1.72
C ALA A 502 18.36 -19.75 3.11
N PRO A 503 17.56 -19.71 4.18
CA PRO A 503 18.09 -19.76 5.54
C PRO A 503 18.68 -21.15 5.84
N ALA A 504 19.65 -21.19 6.76
CA ALA A 504 20.26 -22.43 7.22
C ALA A 504 19.18 -23.39 7.77
N GLY A 505 19.25 -24.66 7.34
CA GLY A 505 18.32 -25.71 7.75
C GLY A 505 17.13 -25.93 6.81
N LEU A 506 16.90 -25.06 5.84
CA LEU A 506 15.96 -25.26 4.75
C LEU A 506 16.73 -25.69 3.49
N ASP A 507 16.40 -26.86 2.95
CA ASP A 507 16.89 -27.31 1.64
C ASP A 507 15.92 -26.87 0.55
N VAL A 508 16.44 -26.15 -0.46
CA VAL A 508 15.66 -25.65 -1.59
C VAL A 508 16.33 -26.11 -2.88
N GLN A 509 15.65 -26.96 -3.62
CA GLN A 509 16.13 -27.49 -4.88
C GLN A 509 15.28 -26.99 -6.04
N VAL A 510 15.93 -26.61 -7.14
CA VAL A 510 15.25 -26.13 -8.35
C VAL A 510 15.70 -26.95 -9.56
N VAL A 511 14.76 -27.48 -10.31
CA VAL A 511 15.02 -28.32 -11.49
C VAL A 511 14.17 -27.83 -12.66
N PRO A 512 14.80 -27.52 -13.82
CA PRO A 512 16.25 -27.48 -14.08
C PRO A 512 16.93 -26.28 -13.41
N ASP A 513 18.24 -26.30 -13.28
CA ASP A 513 19.08 -25.21 -12.75
C ASP A 513 19.42 -24.13 -13.79
N LYS A 514 19.03 -24.36 -15.05
CA LYS A 514 19.19 -23.44 -16.17
C LYS A 514 17.95 -23.40 -17.03
N LEU A 515 17.52 -22.20 -17.39
CA LEU A 515 16.44 -22.00 -18.36
C LEU A 515 17.02 -21.48 -19.68
N HIS A 516 16.70 -22.15 -20.77
CA HIS A 516 17.13 -21.80 -22.12
C HIS A 516 15.95 -21.21 -22.88
N PHE A 517 16.17 -20.09 -23.51
CA PHE A 517 15.20 -19.44 -24.38
C PHE A 517 15.82 -19.17 -25.73
N SER A 518 15.08 -19.38 -26.80
CA SER A 518 15.49 -19.18 -28.20
C SER A 518 14.78 -18.03 -28.87
N LYS A 519 13.64 -17.59 -28.33
CA LYS A 519 12.79 -16.53 -28.87
C LYS A 519 11.98 -15.82 -27.79
N ILE A 520 11.41 -14.67 -28.16
CA ILE A 520 10.42 -13.95 -27.34
C ILE A 520 9.13 -14.79 -27.24
N ASP A 521 8.40 -14.62 -26.15
CA ASP A 521 7.16 -15.34 -25.80
C ASP A 521 7.34 -16.84 -25.61
N GLU A 522 8.59 -17.34 -25.62
CA GLU A 522 8.87 -18.73 -25.25
C GLU A 522 8.69 -18.94 -23.76
N LYS A 523 8.02 -20.04 -23.42
CA LYS A 523 7.76 -20.44 -22.03
C LYS A 523 8.70 -21.57 -21.60
N SER A 524 9.21 -21.48 -20.40
CA SER A 524 10.02 -22.53 -19.77
C SER A 524 9.58 -22.74 -18.33
N SER A 525 9.41 -24.00 -17.94
CA SER A 525 8.93 -24.37 -16.62
C SER A 525 10.06 -24.94 -15.76
N TYR A 526 9.91 -24.75 -14.46
CA TYR A 526 10.79 -25.34 -13.45
C TYR A 526 10.00 -25.75 -12.21
N GLN A 527 10.58 -26.66 -11.44
CA GLN A 527 10.01 -27.11 -10.17
C GLN A 527 10.93 -26.69 -9.03
N VAL A 528 10.33 -26.21 -7.94
CA VAL A 528 10.99 -25.92 -6.67
C VAL A 528 10.55 -26.96 -5.66
N SER A 529 11.51 -27.58 -4.98
CA SER A 529 11.26 -28.50 -3.87
C SER A 529 11.82 -27.92 -2.59
N PHE A 530 10.99 -27.87 -1.56
CA PHE A 530 11.36 -27.43 -0.22
C PHE A 530 11.35 -28.64 0.73
N SER A 531 12.40 -28.79 1.54
CA SER A 531 12.49 -29.77 2.62
C SER A 531 13.34 -29.25 3.77
N ALA A 532 13.15 -29.80 4.96
CA ALA A 532 14.00 -29.46 6.11
C ALA A 532 14.25 -30.73 6.97
N ALA A 533 15.48 -30.87 7.44
CA ALA A 533 15.85 -32.01 8.28
C ALA A 533 15.25 -31.96 9.69
N ASN A 534 14.96 -30.75 10.18
CA ASN A 534 14.37 -30.50 11.50
C ASN A 534 13.16 -29.57 11.39
N PRO A 535 12.20 -29.66 12.32
CA PRO A 535 11.06 -28.77 12.36
C PRO A 535 11.49 -27.30 12.42
N LEU A 536 10.85 -26.47 11.61
CA LEU A 536 11.05 -25.02 11.62
C LEU A 536 10.43 -24.44 12.90
N LYS A 537 11.24 -23.72 13.68
CA LYS A 537 10.79 -23.10 14.93
C LYS A 537 10.04 -21.77 14.72
N LYS A 538 10.17 -21.20 13.53
CA LYS A 538 9.55 -19.91 13.13
C LYS A 538 9.39 -19.88 11.61
N ASP A 539 8.63 -18.95 11.12
CA ASP A 539 8.51 -18.70 9.69
C ASP A 539 9.87 -18.38 9.07
N VAL A 540 10.10 -18.89 7.88
CA VAL A 540 11.37 -18.74 7.15
C VAL A 540 11.13 -18.11 5.79
N PHE A 541 12.10 -17.34 5.35
CA PHE A 541 12.03 -16.53 4.14
C PHE A 541 13.29 -16.72 3.30
N GLY A 542 13.13 -16.51 2.00
CA GLY A 542 14.25 -16.52 1.09
C GLY A 542 13.83 -16.09 -0.32
N SER A 543 14.71 -16.34 -1.28
CA SER A 543 14.43 -16.00 -2.67
C SER A 543 15.09 -16.94 -3.67
N ILE A 544 14.48 -17.03 -4.84
CA ILE A 544 14.98 -17.71 -6.04
C ILE A 544 15.18 -16.63 -7.09
N THR A 545 16.37 -16.55 -7.66
CA THR A 545 16.70 -15.52 -8.67
C THR A 545 17.23 -16.18 -9.93
N TRP A 546 16.56 -15.93 -11.05
CA TRP A 546 17.03 -16.25 -12.38
C TRP A 546 17.81 -15.09 -12.97
N SER A 547 19.03 -15.31 -13.44
CA SER A 547 19.87 -14.25 -13.99
C SER A 547 20.65 -14.71 -15.22
N ASN A 548 20.74 -13.80 -16.22
CA ASN A 548 21.59 -13.98 -17.40
C ASN A 548 22.70 -12.92 -17.47
N GLY A 549 23.01 -12.24 -16.36
CA GLY A 549 23.97 -11.14 -16.30
C GLY A 549 23.37 -9.76 -16.62
N ARG A 550 22.37 -9.67 -17.48
CA ARG A 550 21.65 -8.44 -17.81
C ARG A 550 20.36 -8.27 -17.01
N TYR A 551 19.57 -9.32 -16.92
CA TYR A 551 18.28 -9.35 -16.23
C TYR A 551 18.38 -10.20 -14.97
N LYS A 552 17.64 -9.78 -13.94
CA LYS A 552 17.44 -10.52 -12.69
C LYS A 552 15.96 -10.61 -12.40
N VAL A 553 15.45 -11.81 -12.30
CA VAL A 553 14.05 -12.13 -12.07
C VAL A 553 13.97 -12.85 -10.74
N ARG A 554 13.57 -12.14 -9.69
CA ARG A 554 13.56 -12.68 -8.33
C ARG A 554 12.15 -13.03 -7.88
N SER A 555 11.99 -14.19 -7.30
CA SER A 555 10.79 -14.65 -6.61
C SER A 555 11.10 -14.84 -5.14
N THR A 556 10.43 -14.14 -4.27
CA THR A 556 10.50 -14.35 -2.82
C THR A 556 9.69 -15.58 -2.42
N PHE A 557 10.12 -16.26 -1.38
CA PHE A 557 9.31 -17.31 -0.75
C PHE A 557 9.18 -17.08 0.76
N ALA A 558 8.06 -17.54 1.31
CA ALA A 558 7.76 -17.57 2.73
C ALA A 558 7.14 -18.92 3.10
N LEU A 559 7.69 -19.60 4.10
CA LEU A 559 7.16 -20.85 4.64
C LEU A 559 6.78 -20.63 6.11
N SER A 560 5.51 -20.85 6.43
CA SER A 560 5.00 -20.77 7.79
C SER A 560 5.10 -22.14 8.46
N SER A 561 5.69 -22.20 9.66
CA SER A 561 5.82 -23.43 10.41
C SER A 561 4.49 -23.86 11.04
N LYS A 562 4.26 -25.18 11.18
CA LYS A 562 3.09 -25.73 11.91
C LYS A 562 3.02 -25.29 13.37
N SER A 563 4.17 -24.98 13.98
CA SER A 563 4.27 -24.55 15.38
C SER A 563 4.05 -23.04 15.59
N GLY A 564 4.11 -22.25 14.51
CA GLY A 564 3.93 -20.79 14.53
C GLY A 564 2.51 -20.32 14.21
N SER A 565 1.63 -21.21 13.77
CA SER A 565 0.22 -20.86 13.58
C SER A 565 -0.44 -20.66 14.95
N VAL A 566 -0.59 -19.41 15.38
CA VAL A 566 -1.61 -19.08 16.36
C VAL A 566 -2.93 -19.55 15.74
N ALA A 567 -3.51 -20.60 16.33
CA ALA A 567 -4.80 -21.09 15.94
C ALA A 567 -5.80 -19.93 16.07
N LEU A 568 -6.23 -19.39 14.95
CA LEU A 568 -7.46 -18.62 14.88
C LEU A 568 -8.56 -19.65 15.11
N ASP A 569 -8.89 -19.86 16.39
CA ASP A 569 -10.06 -20.64 16.79
C ASP A 569 -11.27 -20.01 16.08
N LYS A 570 -11.80 -20.75 15.15
CA LYS A 570 -13.12 -20.50 14.57
C LYS A 570 -14.14 -20.62 15.70
N LYS A 571 -14.64 -19.50 16.17
CA LYS A 571 -15.92 -19.43 16.89
C LYS A 571 -16.98 -18.84 15.98
#